data_7319fa1cb8818e2bf1278a2484037f54
#
_entry.id   7319fa1cb8818e2bf1278a2484037f54
#
_cell.length_a   1.000
_cell.length_b   1.000
_cell.length_c   1.000
_cell.angle_alpha   90.00
_cell.angle_beta   90.00
_cell.angle_gamma   90.00
#
_symmetry.space_group_name_H-M   'P 1'
#
loop_
_entity.id
_entity.type
_entity.pdbx_description
1 polymer ?
#
loop_
_entity_poly.entity_id
_entity_poly.type
_entity_poly.pdbx_seq_one_letter_code
_entity_poly.pdbx_strand_id
1 'polypeptide(L)'
;IISAGSILVENRGAVMSAPRTLFDKIWASHVVDESSDGMCLIYIDRHLVHEVTSPQAFEGLRNTGRPVHSPARTLAVADHNVPTTDRSVGIADDESRIQVETLDANAAEFEIPYFGMNDVRQGIVHVIGPEQGFTQPGMTIVCGDSHTATHGAFGALAFGIGTSEVEHV
;
A
#
# COMPACT_ATOMS: atom_id res chain seq x y z
N ILE A 1 50.96 -27.21 -7.54
CA ILE A 1 50.63 -27.31 -8.99
C ILE A 1 49.12 -27.13 -9.04
N ILE A 2 48.62 -25.95 -9.35
CA ILE A 2 47.21 -25.64 -9.48
C ILE A 2 46.88 -25.65 -10.98
N SER A 3 46.06 -26.61 -11.40
CA SER A 3 45.53 -26.72 -12.74
C SER A 3 44.50 -25.63 -12.99
N ALA A 4 44.71 -24.82 -14.03
CA ALA A 4 43.77 -23.84 -14.49
C ALA A 4 42.60 -24.54 -15.21
N GLY A 5 41.44 -24.58 -14.55
CA GLY A 5 40.17 -24.99 -15.16
C GLY A 5 39.63 -23.88 -16.04
N SER A 6 39.55 -24.14 -17.36
CA SER A 6 38.91 -23.24 -18.33
C SER A 6 37.42 -23.12 -18.00
N ILE A 7 37.00 -21.92 -17.63
CA ILE A 7 35.54 -21.61 -17.52
C ILE A 7 35.05 -21.38 -18.94
N LEU A 8 34.35 -22.37 -19.50
CA LEU A 8 33.56 -22.19 -20.70
C LEU A 8 32.34 -21.34 -20.32
N VAL A 9 32.38 -20.04 -20.59
CA VAL A 9 31.19 -19.19 -20.61
C VAL A 9 30.39 -19.54 -21.85
N GLU A 10 29.41 -20.43 -21.71
CA GLU A 10 28.39 -20.57 -22.73
C GLU A 10 27.68 -19.23 -22.90
N ASN A 11 27.94 -18.57 -24.01
CA ASN A 11 27.21 -17.41 -24.46
C ASN A 11 25.81 -17.92 -24.91
N ARG A 12 24.92 -18.17 -23.93
CA ARG A 12 23.49 -18.35 -24.22
C ARG A 12 23.02 -17.04 -24.78
N GLY A 13 22.91 -16.97 -26.10
CA GLY A 13 22.34 -15.82 -26.81
C GLY A 13 21.08 -15.39 -26.06
N ALA A 14 21.09 -14.18 -25.53
CA ALA A 14 19.91 -13.63 -24.87
C ALA A 14 18.76 -13.65 -25.88
N VAL A 15 17.85 -14.59 -25.73
CA VAL A 15 16.56 -14.53 -26.45
C VAL A 15 15.93 -13.23 -25.97
N MET A 16 15.98 -12.20 -26.80
CA MET A 16 15.32 -10.93 -26.54
C MET A 16 13.84 -11.24 -26.39
N SER A 17 13.34 -11.20 -25.16
CA SER A 17 11.91 -11.35 -24.91
C SER A 17 11.18 -10.23 -25.68
N ALA A 18 9.98 -10.53 -26.21
CA ALA A 18 9.18 -9.51 -26.88
C ALA A 18 9.06 -8.25 -26.00
N PRO A 19 9.02 -7.05 -26.61
CA PRO A 19 8.86 -5.80 -25.84
C PRO A 19 7.61 -5.87 -24.97
N ARG A 20 7.73 -5.44 -23.72
CA ARG A 20 6.65 -5.44 -22.72
C ARG A 20 6.49 -4.04 -22.17
N THR A 21 5.24 -3.66 -21.85
CA THR A 21 4.94 -2.41 -21.14
C THR A 21 5.43 -2.46 -19.70
N LEU A 22 5.51 -1.30 -19.03
CA LEU A 22 5.80 -1.26 -17.61
C LEU A 22 4.74 -2.02 -16.79
N PHE A 23 3.46 -1.88 -17.18
CA PHE A 23 2.35 -2.63 -16.58
C PHE A 23 2.60 -4.15 -16.67
N ASP A 24 2.90 -4.68 -17.86
CA ASP A 24 3.12 -6.12 -18.04
C ASP A 24 4.28 -6.65 -17.19
N LYS A 25 5.32 -5.81 -16.98
CA LYS A 25 6.48 -6.19 -16.19
C LYS A 25 6.14 -6.26 -14.70
N ILE A 26 5.45 -5.22 -14.18
CA ILE A 26 5.04 -5.19 -12.77
C ILE A 26 4.01 -6.28 -12.52
N TRP A 27 2.99 -6.39 -13.36
CA TRP A 27 1.97 -7.43 -13.25
C TRP A 27 2.59 -8.82 -13.14
N ALA A 28 3.40 -9.21 -14.11
CA ALA A 28 4.00 -10.55 -14.15
C ALA A 28 4.96 -10.84 -12.99
N SER A 29 5.53 -9.81 -12.34
CA SER A 29 6.37 -10.00 -11.16
C SER A 29 5.57 -10.15 -9.86
N HIS A 30 4.26 -9.82 -9.89
CA HIS A 30 3.39 -9.85 -8.70
C HIS A 30 2.27 -10.89 -8.79
N VAL A 31 2.02 -11.50 -9.94
CA VAL A 31 1.08 -12.63 -10.04
C VAL A 31 1.62 -13.81 -9.24
N VAL A 32 0.84 -14.24 -8.25
CA VAL A 32 1.13 -15.38 -7.39
C VAL A 32 0.44 -16.64 -7.93
N ASP A 33 -0.79 -16.48 -8.44
CA ASP A 33 -1.59 -17.57 -8.98
C ASP A 33 -2.54 -17.05 -10.05
N GLU A 34 -2.90 -17.90 -11.02
CA GLU A 34 -3.87 -17.62 -12.06
C GLU A 34 -4.81 -18.82 -12.19
N SER A 35 -6.09 -18.57 -11.96
CA SER A 35 -7.13 -19.57 -12.07
C SER A 35 -7.50 -19.83 -13.53
N SER A 36 -8.18 -20.96 -13.80
CA SER A 36 -8.56 -21.40 -15.14
C SER A 36 -9.53 -20.47 -15.86
N ASP A 37 -10.22 -19.58 -15.14
CA ASP A 37 -11.12 -18.56 -15.68
C ASP A 37 -10.42 -17.20 -15.92
N GLY A 38 -9.09 -17.14 -15.71
CA GLY A 38 -8.27 -15.95 -15.93
C GLY A 38 -8.26 -14.96 -14.78
N MET A 39 -8.80 -15.32 -13.61
CA MET A 39 -8.63 -14.51 -12.38
C MET A 39 -7.23 -14.69 -11.83
N CYS A 40 -6.59 -13.59 -11.46
CA CYS A 40 -5.23 -13.59 -10.93
C CYS A 40 -5.22 -13.18 -9.44
N LEU A 41 -4.49 -13.93 -8.63
CA LEU A 41 -4.07 -13.51 -7.30
C LEU A 41 -2.75 -12.75 -7.44
N ILE A 42 -2.73 -11.49 -7.00
CA ILE A 42 -1.52 -10.67 -7.07
C ILE A 42 -1.02 -10.34 -5.67
N TYR A 43 0.28 -10.29 -5.52
CA TYR A 43 0.93 -9.83 -4.30
C TYR A 43 0.86 -8.30 -4.21
N ILE A 44 0.55 -7.76 -3.02
CA ILE A 44 0.52 -6.32 -2.76
C ILE A 44 1.72 -5.93 -1.90
N ASP A 45 2.55 -5.02 -2.41
CA ASP A 45 3.76 -4.56 -1.70
C ASP A 45 3.44 -3.57 -0.60
N ARG A 46 2.45 -2.68 -0.82
CA ARG A 46 2.10 -1.59 0.10
C ARG A 46 0.61 -1.39 0.21
N HIS A 47 0.14 -1.19 1.42
CA HIS A 47 -1.23 -0.82 1.73
C HIS A 47 -1.24 0.55 2.43
N LEU A 48 -1.91 1.53 1.82
CA LEU A 48 -2.17 2.83 2.41
C LEU A 48 -3.57 2.84 3.02
N VAL A 49 -3.68 3.34 4.23
CA VAL A 49 -4.93 3.30 5.02
C VAL A 49 -5.23 4.69 5.57
N HIS A 50 -6.48 5.12 5.48
CA HIS A 50 -6.95 6.37 6.06
C HIS A 50 -8.25 6.19 6.85
N GLU A 51 -8.71 7.24 7.54
CA GLU A 51 -9.76 7.17 8.54
C GLU A 51 -11.16 6.87 7.97
N VAL A 52 -11.42 7.17 6.69
CA VAL A 52 -12.78 7.06 6.13
C VAL A 52 -13.16 5.62 5.79
N THR A 53 -12.24 4.83 5.22
CA THR A 53 -12.55 3.49 4.68
C THR A 53 -12.02 2.34 5.53
N SER A 54 -11.28 2.63 6.60
CA SER A 54 -10.61 1.59 7.40
C SER A 54 -11.37 1.09 8.64
N PRO A 55 -12.32 1.82 9.25
CA PRO A 55 -12.92 1.40 10.52
C PRO A 55 -13.52 -0.01 10.49
N GLN A 56 -14.28 -0.32 9.42
CA GLN A 56 -14.94 -1.62 9.24
C GLN A 56 -13.92 -2.75 9.01
N ALA A 57 -12.83 -2.48 8.31
CA ALA A 57 -11.76 -3.46 8.09
C ALA A 57 -11.10 -3.87 9.41
N PHE A 58 -10.75 -2.92 10.27
CA PHE A 58 -10.21 -3.21 11.59
C PHE A 58 -11.22 -3.92 12.50
N GLU A 59 -12.51 -3.55 12.41
CA GLU A 59 -13.58 -4.26 13.13
C GLU A 59 -13.67 -5.73 12.67
N GLY A 60 -13.59 -5.99 11.37
CA GLY A 60 -13.60 -7.34 10.81
C GLY A 60 -12.41 -8.17 11.30
N LEU A 61 -11.20 -7.61 11.29
CA LEU A 61 -10.01 -8.26 11.85
C LEU A 61 -10.18 -8.60 13.33
N ARG A 62 -10.67 -7.65 14.12
CA ARG A 62 -10.92 -7.83 15.56
C ARG A 62 -11.95 -8.92 15.84
N ASN A 63 -13.09 -8.90 15.12
CA ASN A 63 -14.17 -9.88 15.29
C ASN A 63 -13.75 -11.30 14.92
N THR A 64 -12.79 -11.44 13.99
CA THR A 64 -12.25 -12.73 13.55
C THR A 64 -10.97 -13.14 14.28
N GLY A 65 -10.46 -12.29 15.17
CA GLY A 65 -9.21 -12.52 15.92
C GLY A 65 -7.97 -12.58 15.03
N ARG A 66 -7.98 -11.89 13.88
CA ARG A 66 -6.85 -11.83 12.96
C ARG A 66 -6.01 -10.57 13.21
N PRO A 67 -4.68 -10.66 13.22
CA PRO A 67 -3.80 -9.50 13.20
C PRO A 67 -3.74 -8.91 11.78
N VAL A 68 -3.20 -7.70 11.65
CA VAL A 68 -2.74 -7.21 10.35
C VAL A 68 -1.58 -8.09 9.88
N HIS A 69 -1.67 -8.61 8.66
CA HIS A 69 -0.71 -9.57 8.13
C HIS A 69 0.71 -8.99 8.04
N SER A 70 0.83 -7.75 7.62
CA SER A 70 2.13 -7.11 7.40
C SER A 70 2.14 -5.63 7.83
N PRO A 71 2.19 -5.33 9.15
CA PRO A 71 2.15 -3.95 9.64
C PRO A 71 3.23 -3.04 9.04
N ALA A 72 4.44 -3.56 8.84
CA ALA A 72 5.56 -2.79 8.24
C ALA A 72 5.33 -2.40 6.77
N ARG A 73 4.38 -3.02 6.09
CA ARG A 73 3.99 -2.73 4.70
C ARG A 73 2.69 -1.95 4.60
N THR A 74 2.08 -1.66 5.74
CA THR A 74 0.86 -0.87 5.88
C THR A 74 1.22 0.47 6.50
N LEU A 75 0.74 1.57 5.92
CA LEU A 75 0.94 2.92 6.45
C LEU A 75 -0.41 3.60 6.59
N ALA A 76 -0.74 3.99 7.81
CA ALA A 76 -1.94 4.75 8.10
C ALA A 76 -1.65 6.25 8.17
N VAL A 77 -2.60 7.06 7.71
CA VAL A 77 -2.56 8.52 7.79
C VAL A 77 -3.96 9.08 7.97
N ALA A 78 -4.14 10.06 8.84
CA ALA A 78 -5.36 10.84 8.91
C ALA A 78 -5.25 12.01 7.92
N ASP A 79 -6.08 12.03 6.87
CA ASP A 79 -5.95 13.03 5.82
C ASP A 79 -7.28 13.64 5.30
N HIS A 80 -8.37 12.87 5.31
CA HIS A 80 -9.66 13.34 4.79
C HIS A 80 -10.42 14.24 5.76
N ASN A 81 -10.39 13.92 7.06
CA ASN A 81 -11.17 14.56 8.11
C ASN A 81 -10.34 15.45 9.05
N VAL A 82 -9.17 15.86 8.60
CA VAL A 82 -8.31 16.77 9.35
C VAL A 82 -8.49 18.22 8.91
N PRO A 83 -8.51 19.20 9.83
CA PRO A 83 -8.65 20.59 9.44
C PRO A 83 -7.43 21.09 8.67
N THR A 84 -7.68 21.95 7.68
CA THR A 84 -6.65 22.68 6.92
C THR A 84 -6.31 24.04 7.53
N THR A 85 -6.97 24.38 8.64
CA THR A 85 -6.78 25.61 9.44
C THR A 85 -5.94 25.32 10.68
N ASP A 86 -6.07 26.13 11.72
CA ASP A 86 -5.37 25.93 12.99
C ASP A 86 -5.78 24.61 13.66
N ARG A 87 -4.85 23.67 13.73
CA ARG A 87 -5.07 22.33 14.31
C ARG A 87 -5.00 22.32 15.84
N SER A 88 -4.52 23.40 16.47
CA SER A 88 -4.44 23.50 17.93
C SER A 88 -5.81 23.48 18.61
N VAL A 89 -6.86 23.84 17.86
CA VAL A 89 -8.25 23.82 18.34
C VAL A 89 -8.94 22.46 18.16
N GLY A 90 -8.24 21.48 17.55
CA GLY A 90 -8.80 20.16 17.28
C GLY A 90 -9.75 20.13 16.08
N ILE A 91 -10.51 19.03 15.97
CA ILE A 91 -11.50 18.80 14.92
C ILE A 91 -12.88 19.15 15.48
N ALA A 92 -13.51 20.18 14.92
CA ALA A 92 -14.78 20.71 15.42
C ALA A 92 -16.00 19.86 15.05
N ASP A 93 -15.94 19.17 13.92
CA ASP A 93 -16.99 18.24 13.48
C ASP A 93 -16.84 16.92 14.21
N ASP A 94 -17.90 16.49 14.91
CA ASP A 94 -17.86 15.30 15.75
C ASP A 94 -17.66 14.00 14.95
N GLU A 95 -18.25 13.88 13.76
CA GLU A 95 -18.10 12.69 12.93
C GLU A 95 -16.66 12.56 12.43
N SER A 96 -16.11 13.64 11.89
CA SER A 96 -14.71 13.71 11.47
C SER A 96 -13.74 13.39 12.60
N ARG A 97 -14.00 13.94 13.78
CA ARG A 97 -13.19 13.68 14.98
C ARG A 97 -13.21 12.21 15.37
N ILE A 98 -14.41 11.59 15.42
CA ILE A 98 -14.56 10.18 15.77
C ILE A 98 -13.81 9.28 14.76
N GLN A 99 -13.87 9.58 13.48
CA GLN A 99 -13.16 8.81 12.46
C GLN A 99 -11.64 8.87 12.64
N VAL A 100 -11.10 10.06 12.89
CA VAL A 100 -9.65 10.23 13.13
C VAL A 100 -9.23 9.53 14.44
N GLU A 101 -9.95 9.73 15.54
CA GLU A 101 -9.68 9.07 16.81
C GLU A 101 -9.78 7.53 16.70
N THR A 102 -10.71 7.03 15.88
CA THR A 102 -10.83 5.59 15.60
C THR A 102 -9.61 5.07 14.84
N LEU A 103 -9.09 5.81 13.87
CA LEU A 103 -7.87 5.43 13.17
C LEU A 103 -6.67 5.46 14.11
N ASP A 104 -6.54 6.47 14.99
CA ASP A 104 -5.49 6.53 16.03
C ASP A 104 -5.48 5.26 16.87
N ALA A 105 -6.67 4.87 17.39
CA ALA A 105 -6.83 3.69 18.23
C ALA A 105 -6.50 2.38 17.46
N ASN A 106 -7.01 2.24 16.25
CA ASN A 106 -6.77 1.07 15.40
C ASN A 106 -5.29 0.93 15.03
N ALA A 107 -4.63 2.02 14.63
CA ALA A 107 -3.21 1.98 14.28
C ALA A 107 -2.34 1.56 15.47
N ALA A 108 -2.67 2.04 16.68
CA ALA A 108 -1.99 1.65 17.90
C ALA A 108 -2.25 0.17 18.26
N GLU A 109 -3.50 -0.30 18.18
CA GLU A 109 -3.88 -1.68 18.49
C GLU A 109 -3.22 -2.69 17.58
N PHE A 110 -3.18 -2.40 16.26
CA PHE A 110 -2.63 -3.30 15.24
C PHE A 110 -1.16 -3.03 14.90
N GLU A 111 -0.50 -2.16 15.68
CA GLU A 111 0.94 -1.85 15.55
C GLU A 111 1.35 -1.35 14.15
N ILE A 112 0.46 -0.57 13.50
CA ILE A 112 0.68 -0.03 12.17
C ILE A 112 1.41 1.33 12.27
N PRO A 113 2.47 1.59 11.46
CA PRO A 113 3.01 2.93 11.29
C PRO A 113 1.92 3.94 10.95
N TYR A 114 1.87 5.05 11.67
CA TYR A 114 0.79 6.02 11.58
C TYR A 114 1.30 7.46 11.60
N PHE A 115 0.80 8.28 10.68
CA PHE A 115 1.00 9.72 10.66
C PHE A 115 -0.30 10.41 11.05
N GLY A 116 -0.47 10.65 12.35
CA GLY A 116 -1.63 11.33 12.91
C GLY A 116 -1.65 12.82 12.57
N MET A 117 -2.75 13.50 12.89
CA MET A 117 -3.02 14.89 12.53
C MET A 117 -1.88 15.88 12.86
N ASN A 118 -1.13 15.62 13.94
CA ASN A 118 -0.04 16.49 14.42
C ASN A 118 1.37 15.97 14.07
N ASP A 119 1.49 14.86 13.34
CA ASP A 119 2.79 14.37 12.86
C ASP A 119 3.31 15.32 11.75
N VAL A 120 4.58 15.65 11.80
CA VAL A 120 5.23 16.52 10.79
C VAL A 120 5.18 15.93 9.38
N ARG A 121 5.03 14.62 9.26
CA ARG A 121 4.93 13.88 7.99
C ARG A 121 3.49 13.73 7.50
N GLN A 122 2.50 14.16 8.31
CA GLN A 122 1.09 14.06 7.93
C GLN A 122 0.80 14.92 6.70
N GLY A 123 0.02 14.37 5.80
CA GLY A 123 -0.43 15.01 4.56
C GLY A 123 -1.39 14.09 3.82
N ILE A 124 -1.78 14.49 2.62
CA ILE A 124 -2.64 13.68 1.76
C ILE A 124 -1.99 12.32 1.51
N VAL A 125 -2.75 11.23 1.68
CA VAL A 125 -2.26 9.85 1.60
C VAL A 125 -1.45 9.58 0.32
N HIS A 126 -1.89 10.10 -0.82
CA HIS A 126 -1.21 9.92 -2.11
C HIS A 126 0.01 10.83 -2.31
N VAL A 127 0.20 11.81 -1.44
CA VAL A 127 1.39 12.69 -1.42
C VAL A 127 2.44 12.13 -0.48
N ILE A 128 2.06 11.73 0.74
CA ILE A 128 3.01 11.21 1.73
C ILE A 128 3.63 9.88 1.31
N GLY A 129 2.90 9.05 0.58
CA GLY A 129 3.42 7.79 0.08
C GLY A 129 4.75 7.95 -0.69
N PRO A 130 4.78 8.73 -1.78
CA PRO A 130 6.02 9.01 -2.51
C PRO A 130 7.00 9.88 -1.73
N GLU A 131 6.57 10.91 -0.99
CA GLU A 131 7.49 11.79 -0.25
C GLU A 131 8.26 11.07 0.85
N GLN A 132 7.65 10.08 1.49
CA GLN A 132 8.30 9.27 2.54
C GLN A 132 8.99 8.01 1.98
N GLY A 133 9.03 7.84 0.66
CA GLY A 133 9.64 6.67 0.01
C GLY A 133 8.86 5.37 0.23
N PHE A 134 7.61 5.46 0.68
CA PHE A 134 6.73 4.30 0.85
C PHE A 134 6.24 3.78 -0.51
N THR A 135 5.94 4.71 -1.44
CA THR A 135 5.64 4.42 -2.84
C THR A 135 6.93 4.44 -3.64
N GLN A 136 7.23 3.35 -4.35
CA GLN A 136 8.43 3.25 -5.20
C GLN A 136 8.09 2.63 -6.56
N PRO A 137 8.89 2.91 -7.60
CA PRO A 137 8.71 2.29 -8.92
C PRO A 137 8.73 0.77 -8.84
N GLY A 138 7.86 0.13 -9.60
CA GLY A 138 7.78 -1.33 -9.70
C GLY A 138 6.97 -2.01 -8.61
N MET A 139 6.46 -1.28 -7.63
CA MET A 139 5.61 -1.82 -6.56
C MET A 139 4.14 -1.90 -6.97
N THR A 140 3.40 -2.80 -6.31
CA THR A 140 1.94 -2.82 -6.25
C THR A 140 1.47 -2.10 -4.99
N ILE A 141 0.48 -1.21 -5.12
CA ILE A 141 -0.03 -0.38 -4.02
C ILE A 141 -1.54 -0.35 -4.06
N VAL A 142 -2.17 -0.52 -2.91
CA VAL A 142 -3.62 -0.36 -2.75
C VAL A 142 -3.94 0.63 -1.63
N CYS A 143 -5.12 1.22 -1.74
CA CYS A 143 -5.71 2.09 -0.73
C CYS A 143 -7.24 2.06 -0.90
N GLY A 144 -7.98 2.21 0.16
CA GLY A 144 -9.43 2.39 0.13
C GLY A 144 -9.86 3.77 -0.39
N ASP A 145 -9.25 4.25 -1.47
CA ASP A 145 -9.44 5.58 -2.05
C ASP A 145 -9.47 5.52 -3.58
N SER A 146 -10.38 6.27 -4.21
CA SER A 146 -10.57 6.29 -5.67
C SER A 146 -9.41 6.92 -6.45
N HIS A 147 -8.55 7.70 -5.81
CA HIS A 147 -7.41 8.39 -6.43
C HIS A 147 -6.09 7.60 -6.35
N THR A 148 -6.12 6.38 -5.84
CA THR A 148 -4.91 5.55 -5.64
C THR A 148 -4.10 5.33 -6.91
N ALA A 149 -4.75 5.28 -8.07
CA ALA A 149 -4.07 5.13 -9.37
C ALA A 149 -3.05 6.25 -9.67
N THR A 150 -3.09 7.39 -8.96
CA THR A 150 -2.14 8.49 -9.10
C THR A 150 -0.69 8.05 -8.81
N HIS A 151 -0.48 7.02 -7.99
CA HIS A 151 0.86 6.45 -7.73
C HIS A 151 1.51 5.86 -8.99
N GLY A 152 0.72 5.63 -10.05
CA GLY A 152 1.23 5.25 -11.37
C GLY A 152 2.18 6.29 -11.98
N ALA A 153 2.07 7.57 -11.60
CA ALA A 153 2.99 8.61 -12.00
C ALA A 153 4.44 8.38 -11.50
N PHE A 154 4.58 7.58 -10.43
CA PHE A 154 5.87 7.17 -9.85
C PHE A 154 6.29 5.77 -10.29
N GLY A 155 5.64 5.20 -11.31
CA GLY A 155 5.98 3.88 -11.83
C GLY A 155 5.51 2.71 -10.96
N ALA A 156 4.54 2.92 -10.07
CA ALA A 156 3.88 1.86 -9.31
C ALA A 156 2.63 1.36 -10.06
N LEU A 157 2.24 0.11 -9.84
CA LEU A 157 0.94 -0.41 -10.22
C LEU A 157 0.01 -0.23 -9.03
N ALA A 158 -0.89 0.75 -9.09
CA ALA A 158 -1.69 1.14 -7.95
C ALA A 158 -3.18 1.23 -8.30
N PHE A 159 -4.03 0.75 -7.38
CA PHE A 159 -5.48 0.81 -7.56
C PHE A 159 -6.22 1.06 -6.25
N GLY A 160 -7.36 1.77 -6.38
CA GLY A 160 -8.34 1.87 -5.31
C GLY A 160 -9.03 0.53 -5.09
N ILE A 161 -9.29 0.22 -3.82
CA ILE A 161 -10.05 -0.96 -3.41
C ILE A 161 -11.26 -0.52 -2.58
N GLY A 162 -12.30 -1.35 -2.54
CA GLY A 162 -13.48 -1.08 -1.73
C GLY A 162 -13.19 -1.26 -0.24
N THR A 163 -14.07 -0.71 0.59
CA THR A 163 -13.96 -0.78 2.05
C THR A 163 -13.88 -2.22 2.57
N SER A 164 -14.62 -3.15 1.94
CA SER A 164 -14.58 -4.57 2.27
C SER A 164 -13.27 -5.25 1.89
N GLU A 165 -12.61 -4.79 0.83
CA GLU A 165 -11.33 -5.34 0.39
C GLU A 165 -10.16 -4.88 1.28
N VAL A 166 -10.28 -3.72 1.95
CA VAL A 166 -9.26 -3.21 2.89
C VAL A 166 -8.94 -4.22 3.99
N GLU A 167 -9.94 -5.01 4.43
CA GLU A 167 -9.77 -6.08 5.43
C GLU A 167 -8.93 -7.25 4.92
N HIS A 168 -8.95 -7.49 3.60
CA HIS A 168 -8.42 -8.72 3.00
C HIS A 168 -6.98 -8.57 2.47
N VAL A 169 -6.43 -7.36 2.45
CA VAL A 169 -5.07 -7.05 2.06
C VAL A 169 -4.18 -6.92 3.29
#